data_161c4c7ef8f3b2a73924f5c652d0d7ce
#
_entry.id   161c4c7ef8f3b2a73924f5c652d0d7ce
#
_cell.length_a   1.000
_cell.length_b   1.000
_cell.length_c   1.000
_cell.angle_alpha   90.00
_cell.angle_beta   90.00
_cell.angle_gamma   90.00
#
_symmetry.space_group_name_H-M   'P 1'
#
loop_
_entity.id
_entity.type
_entity.pdbx_description
1 polymer ?
#
loop_
_entity_poly.entity_id
_entity_poly.type
_entity_poly.pdbx_seq_one_letter_code
_entity_poly.pdbx_strand_id
1 'polypeptide(L)'
;SLELRRKKANLLGYDCYSDYVLGHNRMARSSSEVNEFLETLTKKMIPISQKDILKIKEYINKDTIESWNLSYYTNLYKKEMLQYDQKKVQEYFPLEKLLPNLLGTFEEIFHLCIEEVELEDDKTWHESVKCYGVYDNKTGEKGDLIGHFYVDLYPREGKYGHAAAFTL
;
A
#
# COMPACT_ATOMS: atom_id res chain seq x y z
N SER A 1 -12.57 25.79 -0.09
CA SER A 1 -12.88 24.51 0.63
C SER A 1 -12.41 24.49 2.08
N LEU A 2 -11.24 25.09 2.44
CA LEU A 2 -10.73 25.12 3.82
C LEU A 2 -11.66 25.87 4.79
N GLU A 3 -12.20 27.00 4.36
CA GLU A 3 -13.15 27.78 5.15
C GLU A 3 -14.42 27.00 5.49
N LEU A 4 -14.98 26.26 4.52
CA LEU A 4 -16.15 25.43 4.73
C LEU A 4 -15.88 24.27 5.68
N ARG A 5 -14.69 23.66 5.60
CA ARG A 5 -14.26 22.62 6.54
C ARG A 5 -14.16 23.16 7.96
N ARG A 6 -13.60 24.36 8.13
CA ARG A 6 -13.53 25.04 9.43
C ARG A 6 -14.92 25.35 9.99
N LYS A 7 -15.81 25.92 9.17
CA LYS A 7 -17.21 26.19 9.58
C LYS A 7 -17.91 24.90 9.99
N LYS A 8 -17.75 23.81 9.23
CA LYS A 8 -18.29 22.51 9.59
C LYS A 8 -17.79 22.01 10.94
N ALA A 9 -16.48 22.05 11.18
CA ALA A 9 -15.89 21.62 12.43
C ALA A 9 -16.44 22.42 13.62
N ASN A 10 -16.49 23.75 13.50
CA ASN A 10 -17.01 24.63 14.55
C ASN A 10 -18.48 24.38 14.85
N LEU A 11 -19.32 24.13 13.82
CA LEU A 11 -20.74 23.78 14.01
C LEU A 11 -20.92 22.44 14.75
N LEU A 12 -19.94 21.54 14.66
CA LEU A 12 -19.95 20.25 15.33
C LEU A 12 -19.20 20.26 16.69
N GLY A 13 -18.79 21.47 17.17
CA GLY A 13 -18.15 21.63 18.47
C GLY A 13 -16.66 21.34 18.52
N TYR A 14 -15.98 21.33 17.36
CA TYR A 14 -14.53 21.13 17.26
C TYR A 14 -13.80 22.44 16.91
N ASP A 15 -12.63 22.65 17.50
CA ASP A 15 -11.81 23.85 17.23
C ASP A 15 -11.25 23.87 15.81
N CYS A 16 -10.94 22.71 15.26
CA CYS A 16 -10.43 22.59 13.90
C CYS A 16 -10.96 21.33 13.18
N TYR A 17 -10.84 21.35 11.86
CA TYR A 17 -11.33 20.25 11.02
C TYR A 17 -10.54 18.94 11.23
N SER A 18 -9.24 19.04 11.54
CA SER A 18 -8.42 17.87 11.86
C SER A 18 -8.91 17.15 13.09
N ASP A 19 -9.24 17.87 14.16
CA ASP A 19 -9.77 17.25 15.38
C ASP A 19 -11.14 16.62 15.17
N TYR A 20 -11.99 17.24 14.36
CA TYR A 20 -13.26 16.62 13.94
C TYR A 20 -13.05 15.27 13.24
N VAL A 21 -12.12 15.23 12.25
CA VAL A 21 -11.86 14.00 11.47
C VAL A 21 -11.20 12.93 12.34
N LEU A 22 -10.22 13.31 13.17
CA LEU A 22 -9.49 12.39 14.02
C LEU A 22 -10.39 11.79 15.11
N GLY A 23 -11.19 12.60 15.77
CA GLY A 23 -12.06 12.17 16.86
C GLY A 23 -13.18 11.20 16.45
N HIS A 24 -13.57 11.21 15.15
CA HIS A 24 -14.67 10.38 14.68
C HIS A 24 -14.26 9.02 14.11
N ASN A 25 -13.18 8.97 13.31
CA ASN A 25 -12.92 7.79 12.49
C ASN A 25 -11.44 7.42 12.37
N ARG A 26 -10.57 7.87 13.27
CA ARG A 26 -9.13 7.63 13.17
C ARG A 26 -8.56 7.03 14.46
N MET A 27 -7.36 6.48 14.38
CA MET A 27 -6.66 5.90 15.52
C MET A 27 -6.23 6.94 16.55
N ALA A 28 -5.76 8.11 16.11
CA ALA A 28 -5.42 9.23 16.98
C ALA A 28 -6.67 10.02 17.36
N ARG A 29 -6.71 10.51 18.58
CA ARG A 29 -7.89 11.21 19.13
C ARG A 29 -7.87 12.72 18.91
N SER A 30 -6.70 13.29 18.67
CA SER A 30 -6.52 14.73 18.46
C SER A 30 -5.34 15.05 17.55
N SER A 31 -5.34 16.26 16.99
CA SER A 31 -4.21 16.80 16.23
C SER A 31 -2.95 16.95 17.10
N SER A 32 -3.09 17.21 18.38
CA SER A 32 -1.96 17.28 19.32
C SER A 32 -1.26 15.93 19.45
N GLU A 33 -2.02 14.84 19.60
CA GLU A 33 -1.48 13.47 19.68
C GLU A 33 -0.71 13.10 18.42
N VAL A 34 -1.25 13.44 17.24
CA VAL A 34 -0.58 13.23 15.95
C VAL A 34 0.72 14.02 15.86
N ASN A 35 0.71 15.29 16.25
CA ASN A 35 1.90 16.14 16.21
C ASN A 35 2.99 15.62 17.17
N GLU A 36 2.64 15.24 18.39
CA GLU A 36 3.60 14.65 19.34
C GLU A 36 4.23 13.36 18.81
N PHE A 37 3.41 12.49 18.21
CA PHE A 37 3.89 11.28 17.54
C PHE A 37 4.88 11.61 16.41
N LEU A 38 4.51 12.53 15.51
CA LEU A 38 5.35 12.92 14.38
C LEU A 38 6.64 13.59 14.82
N GLU A 39 6.59 14.47 15.83
CA GLU A 39 7.80 15.10 16.39
C GLU A 39 8.74 14.08 17.02
N THR A 40 8.18 13.15 17.78
CA THR A 40 8.96 12.08 18.42
C THR A 40 9.62 11.17 17.36
N LEU A 41 8.87 10.78 16.34
CA LEU A 41 9.38 10.00 15.23
C LEU A 41 10.48 10.75 14.47
N THR A 42 10.25 12.03 14.15
CA THR A 42 11.20 12.88 13.44
C THR A 42 12.52 13.00 14.21
N LYS A 43 12.46 13.28 15.52
CA LYS A 43 13.66 13.35 16.37
C LYS A 43 14.48 12.07 16.35
N LYS A 44 13.84 10.90 16.28
CA LYS A 44 14.52 9.60 16.21
C LYS A 44 15.05 9.29 14.80
N MET A 45 14.33 9.68 13.76
CA MET A 45 14.66 9.31 12.38
C MET A 45 15.71 10.21 11.73
N ILE A 46 15.75 11.50 12.08
CA ILE A 46 16.72 12.46 11.49
C ILE A 46 18.17 11.97 11.60
N PRO A 47 18.69 11.57 12.78
CA PRO A 47 20.07 11.11 12.90
C PRO A 47 20.36 9.86 12.06
N ILE A 48 19.40 8.94 11.96
CA ILE A 48 19.52 7.72 11.17
C ILE A 48 19.60 8.06 9.69
N SER A 49 18.66 8.89 9.21
CA SER A 49 18.60 9.34 7.81
C SER A 49 19.89 10.09 7.42
N GLN A 50 20.38 10.98 8.29
CA GLN A 50 21.63 11.70 8.03
C GLN A 50 22.81 10.75 7.88
N LYS A 51 22.91 9.73 8.75
CA LYS A 51 23.97 8.70 8.67
C LYS A 51 23.89 7.90 7.37
N ASP A 52 22.69 7.56 6.92
CA ASP A 52 22.53 6.79 5.69
C ASP A 52 22.83 7.65 4.44
N ILE A 53 22.43 8.93 4.44
CA ILE A 53 22.79 9.88 3.38
C ILE A 53 24.30 10.08 3.31
N LEU A 54 24.99 10.15 4.45
CA LEU A 54 26.47 10.26 4.47
C LEU A 54 27.13 9.05 3.81
N LYS A 55 26.69 7.84 4.10
CA LYS A 55 27.23 6.63 3.45
C LYS A 55 27.07 6.67 1.92
N ILE A 56 25.91 7.15 1.44
CA ILE A 56 25.67 7.28 -0.01
C ILE A 56 26.59 8.35 -0.60
N LYS A 57 26.77 9.50 0.06
CA LYS A 57 27.66 10.57 -0.37
C LYS A 57 29.13 10.09 -0.47
N GLU A 58 29.59 9.38 0.54
CA GLU A 58 30.93 8.77 0.55
C GLU A 58 31.10 7.78 -0.62
N TYR A 59 30.11 6.93 -0.83
CA TYR A 59 30.14 5.94 -1.91
C TYR A 59 30.21 6.58 -3.31
N ILE A 60 29.43 7.66 -3.55
CA ILE A 60 29.43 8.35 -4.86
C ILE A 60 30.52 9.44 -4.97
N ASN A 61 31.29 9.66 -3.92
CA ASN A 61 32.31 10.72 -3.82
C ASN A 61 31.75 12.12 -4.16
N LYS A 62 30.62 12.48 -3.52
CA LYS A 62 29.97 13.80 -3.70
C LYS A 62 29.56 14.39 -2.36
N ASP A 63 29.72 15.70 -2.22
CA ASP A 63 29.31 16.43 -1.02
C ASP A 63 27.81 16.67 -0.92
N THR A 64 27.11 16.66 -2.07
CA THR A 64 25.66 16.94 -2.15
C THR A 64 24.95 15.89 -2.95
N ILE A 65 23.70 15.61 -2.55
CA ILE A 65 22.76 14.77 -3.30
C ILE A 65 21.47 15.56 -3.42
N GLU A 66 21.05 15.81 -4.66
CA GLU A 66 19.77 16.43 -4.94
C GLU A 66 18.63 15.43 -4.75
N SER A 67 17.47 15.94 -4.29
CA SER A 67 16.31 15.08 -3.95
C SER A 67 15.88 14.17 -5.11
N TRP A 68 15.95 14.65 -6.34
CA TRP A 68 15.61 13.89 -7.55
C TRP A 68 16.63 12.80 -7.92
N ASN A 69 17.86 12.86 -7.40
CA ASN A 69 18.91 11.88 -7.62
C ASN A 69 19.02 10.85 -6.50
N LEU A 70 18.41 11.09 -5.35
CA LEU A 70 18.57 10.26 -4.15
C LEU A 70 18.17 8.80 -4.40
N SER A 71 17.04 8.57 -5.05
CA SER A 71 16.56 7.21 -5.36
C SER A 71 17.52 6.46 -6.29
N TYR A 72 18.09 7.14 -7.28
CA TYR A 72 19.06 6.55 -8.19
C TYR A 72 20.33 6.09 -7.44
N TYR A 73 20.94 6.98 -6.66
CA TYR A 73 22.15 6.64 -5.90
C TYR A 73 21.90 5.62 -4.81
N THR A 74 20.73 5.65 -4.18
CA THR A 74 20.32 4.61 -3.22
C THR A 74 20.23 3.24 -3.86
N ASN A 75 19.67 3.15 -5.07
CA ASN A 75 19.58 1.88 -5.80
C ASN A 75 20.95 1.38 -6.25
N LEU A 76 21.82 2.29 -6.71
CA LEU A 76 23.19 1.96 -7.07
C LEU A 76 23.97 1.42 -5.87
N TYR A 77 23.90 2.11 -4.73
CA TYR A 77 24.50 1.68 -3.47
C TYR A 77 24.01 0.29 -3.03
N LYS A 78 22.69 0.06 -3.07
CA LYS A 78 22.11 -1.25 -2.72
C LYS A 78 22.62 -2.36 -3.63
N LYS A 79 22.69 -2.10 -4.93
CA LYS A 79 23.14 -3.10 -5.90
C LYS A 79 24.59 -3.47 -5.72
N GLU A 80 25.48 -2.50 -5.53
CA GLU A 80 26.93 -2.73 -5.47
C GLU A 80 27.41 -3.10 -4.06
N MET A 81 26.98 -2.37 -3.04
CA MET A 81 27.46 -2.56 -1.67
C MET A 81 26.72 -3.65 -0.91
N LEU A 82 25.42 -3.80 -1.13
CA LEU A 82 24.61 -4.82 -0.47
C LEU A 82 24.35 -6.05 -1.35
N GLN A 83 24.86 -6.05 -2.59
CA GLN A 83 24.62 -7.11 -3.59
C GLN A 83 23.13 -7.43 -3.78
N TYR A 84 22.27 -6.42 -3.55
CA TYR A 84 20.83 -6.54 -3.67
C TYR A 84 20.38 -6.00 -5.02
N ASP A 85 19.95 -6.89 -5.90
CA ASP A 85 19.32 -6.56 -7.18
C ASP A 85 17.84 -6.91 -7.15
N GLN A 86 16.99 -5.89 -7.07
CA GLN A 86 15.54 -6.06 -7.00
C GLN A 86 15.00 -6.80 -8.23
N LYS A 87 15.60 -6.62 -9.41
CA LYS A 87 15.16 -7.33 -10.62
C LYS A 87 15.38 -8.84 -10.50
N LYS A 88 16.54 -9.24 -9.95
CA LYS A 88 16.81 -10.66 -9.69
C LYS A 88 15.86 -11.24 -8.64
N VAL A 89 15.51 -10.47 -7.61
CA VAL A 89 14.54 -10.91 -6.60
C VAL A 89 13.16 -11.11 -7.22
N GLN A 90 12.73 -10.23 -8.13
CA GLN A 90 11.45 -10.36 -8.82
C GLN A 90 11.31 -11.66 -9.62
N GLU A 91 12.41 -12.22 -10.15
CA GLU A 91 12.41 -13.48 -10.89
C GLU A 91 11.95 -14.68 -10.04
N TYR A 92 12.07 -14.57 -8.70
CA TYR A 92 11.58 -15.61 -7.77
C TYR A 92 10.07 -15.53 -7.49
N PHE A 93 9.42 -14.46 -7.95
CA PHE A 93 8.00 -14.19 -7.70
C PHE A 93 7.19 -14.05 -9.01
N PRO A 94 7.21 -15.04 -9.91
CA PRO A 94 6.38 -15.00 -11.10
C PRO A 94 4.91 -14.97 -10.72
N LEU A 95 4.16 -14.03 -11.28
CA LEU A 95 2.76 -13.76 -10.90
C LEU A 95 1.86 -14.97 -11.07
N GLU A 96 2.10 -15.76 -12.11
CA GLU A 96 1.34 -16.97 -12.44
C GLU A 96 1.43 -18.06 -11.35
N LYS A 97 2.50 -18.02 -10.55
CA LYS A 97 2.67 -18.91 -9.38
C LYS A 97 2.31 -18.23 -8.08
N LEU A 98 2.65 -16.94 -7.96
CA LEU A 98 2.46 -16.19 -6.73
C LEU A 98 0.97 -16.04 -6.40
N LEU A 99 0.15 -15.64 -7.37
CA LEU A 99 -1.27 -15.38 -7.13
C LEU A 99 -2.03 -16.65 -6.68
N PRO A 100 -1.95 -17.79 -7.38
CA PRO A 100 -2.60 -19.02 -6.92
C PRO A 100 -2.13 -19.48 -5.54
N ASN A 101 -0.82 -19.42 -5.26
CA ASN A 101 -0.27 -19.80 -3.96
C ASN A 101 -0.74 -18.88 -2.84
N LEU A 102 -0.84 -17.58 -3.11
CA LEU A 102 -1.37 -16.60 -2.15
C LEU A 102 -2.84 -16.88 -1.84
N LEU A 103 -3.66 -17.09 -2.86
CA LEU A 103 -5.08 -17.42 -2.69
C LEU A 103 -5.24 -18.73 -1.93
N GLY A 104 -4.51 -19.80 -2.28
CA GLY A 104 -4.52 -21.07 -1.56
C GLY A 104 -4.09 -20.94 -0.09
N THR A 105 -3.15 -20.04 0.21
CA THR A 105 -2.78 -19.75 1.60
C THR A 105 -3.95 -19.11 2.37
N PHE A 106 -4.69 -18.20 1.74
CA PHE A 106 -5.88 -17.62 2.37
C PHE A 106 -7.02 -18.65 2.53
N GLU A 107 -7.20 -19.53 1.55
CA GLU A 107 -8.17 -20.65 1.67
C GLU A 107 -7.88 -21.51 2.89
N GLU A 108 -6.61 -21.88 3.08
CA GLU A 108 -6.18 -22.71 4.21
C GLU A 108 -6.34 -21.98 5.56
N ILE A 109 -5.86 -20.75 5.67
CA ILE A 109 -5.86 -20.01 6.95
C ILE A 109 -7.28 -19.62 7.37
N PHE A 110 -8.12 -19.21 6.43
CA PHE A 110 -9.46 -18.66 6.73
C PHE A 110 -10.60 -19.64 6.47
N HIS A 111 -10.28 -20.88 6.07
CA HIS A 111 -11.28 -21.89 5.70
C HIS A 111 -12.25 -21.37 4.63
N LEU A 112 -11.68 -20.86 3.54
CA LEU A 112 -12.41 -20.32 2.39
C LEU A 112 -12.23 -21.25 1.18
N CYS A 113 -13.10 -21.07 0.20
CA CYS A 113 -12.90 -21.55 -1.17
C CYS A 113 -12.92 -20.33 -2.09
N ILE A 114 -11.88 -20.14 -2.89
CA ILE A 114 -11.71 -18.97 -3.76
C ILE A 114 -11.60 -19.45 -5.21
N GLU A 115 -12.58 -19.13 -6.03
CA GLU A 115 -12.62 -19.57 -7.42
C GLU A 115 -12.71 -18.39 -8.37
N GLU A 116 -12.01 -18.48 -9.50
CA GLU A 116 -12.15 -17.50 -10.58
C GLU A 116 -13.55 -17.65 -11.19
N VAL A 117 -14.27 -16.53 -11.31
CA VAL A 117 -15.62 -16.45 -11.87
C VAL A 117 -15.53 -15.87 -13.26
N GLU A 118 -16.03 -16.60 -14.24
CA GLU A 118 -16.22 -16.06 -15.60
C GLU A 118 -17.34 -15.01 -15.58
N LEU A 119 -17.01 -13.82 -16.04
CA LEU A 119 -17.96 -12.72 -16.15
C LEU A 119 -18.31 -12.49 -17.60
N GLU A 120 -19.52 -11.99 -17.83
CA GLU A 120 -19.92 -11.44 -19.13
C GLU A 120 -19.04 -10.23 -19.48
N ASP A 121 -18.80 -10.00 -20.76
CA ASP A 121 -17.83 -8.99 -21.27
C ASP A 121 -18.09 -7.56 -20.77
N ASP A 122 -19.33 -7.23 -20.38
CA ASP A 122 -19.73 -5.92 -19.88
C ASP A 122 -19.54 -5.73 -18.35
N LYS A 123 -19.13 -6.77 -17.63
CA LYS A 123 -18.96 -6.74 -16.16
C LYS A 123 -17.53 -6.46 -15.70
N THR A 124 -16.61 -6.26 -16.60
CA THR A 124 -15.24 -5.84 -16.31
C THR A 124 -14.87 -4.61 -17.13
N TRP A 125 -14.00 -3.79 -16.59
CA TRP A 125 -13.50 -2.59 -17.27
C TRP A 125 -12.29 -2.83 -18.17
N HIS A 126 -11.76 -4.05 -18.18
CA HIS A 126 -10.65 -4.46 -19.03
C HIS A 126 -10.50 -5.99 -19.06
N GLU A 127 -10.09 -6.56 -20.18
CA GLU A 127 -9.92 -8.01 -20.39
C GLU A 127 -8.93 -8.69 -19.43
N SER A 128 -7.93 -7.94 -18.90
CA SER A 128 -6.95 -8.47 -17.95
C SER A 128 -7.44 -8.52 -16.51
N VAL A 129 -8.63 -8.01 -16.22
CA VAL A 129 -9.22 -8.02 -14.89
C VAL A 129 -9.85 -9.38 -14.62
N LYS A 130 -9.50 -9.96 -13.48
CA LYS A 130 -10.09 -11.21 -13.02
C LYS A 130 -11.03 -10.97 -11.85
N CYS A 131 -12.12 -11.72 -11.81
CA CYS A 131 -13.05 -11.74 -10.68
C CYS A 131 -12.93 -13.06 -9.95
N TYR A 132 -12.95 -13.02 -8.64
CA TYR A 132 -12.94 -14.20 -7.79
C TYR A 132 -14.15 -14.19 -6.86
N GLY A 133 -14.85 -15.32 -6.79
CA GLY A 133 -15.87 -15.59 -5.78
C GLY A 133 -15.21 -16.19 -4.54
N VAL A 134 -15.61 -15.72 -3.38
CA VAL A 134 -15.17 -16.22 -2.08
C VAL A 134 -16.33 -16.94 -1.40
N TYR A 135 -16.12 -18.18 -1.02
CA TYR A 135 -17.14 -19.05 -0.42
C TYR A 135 -16.67 -19.54 0.95
N ASP A 136 -17.61 -19.81 1.85
CA ASP A 136 -17.32 -20.47 3.13
C ASP A 136 -16.90 -21.93 2.88
N ASN A 137 -15.88 -22.40 3.60
CA ASN A 137 -15.38 -23.79 3.50
C ASN A 137 -15.08 -24.40 4.88
N LYS A 138 -15.78 -23.95 5.92
CA LYS A 138 -15.56 -24.44 7.30
C LYS A 138 -15.87 -25.93 7.47
N THR A 139 -16.69 -26.49 6.63
CA THR A 139 -17.08 -27.94 6.68
C THR A 139 -16.17 -28.81 5.80
N GLY A 140 -15.23 -28.23 5.05
CA GLY A 140 -14.44 -28.95 4.06
C GLY A 140 -15.11 -29.08 2.68
N GLU A 141 -16.34 -28.56 2.54
CA GLU A 141 -17.08 -28.50 1.29
C GLU A 141 -17.41 -27.01 0.98
N LYS A 142 -17.49 -26.67 -0.31
CA LYS A 142 -17.85 -25.32 -0.77
C LYS A 142 -19.26 -24.97 -0.29
N GLY A 143 -19.34 -23.99 0.58
CA GLY A 143 -20.57 -23.46 1.17
C GLY A 143 -21.10 -22.22 0.46
N ASP A 144 -21.72 -21.32 1.23
CA ASP A 144 -22.37 -20.13 0.73
C ASP A 144 -21.35 -19.09 0.22
N LEU A 145 -21.77 -18.32 -0.80
CA LEU A 145 -21.01 -17.19 -1.32
C LEU A 145 -20.95 -16.08 -0.27
N ILE A 146 -19.73 -15.68 0.09
CA ILE A 146 -19.45 -14.56 0.99
C ILE A 146 -19.40 -13.25 0.21
N GLY A 147 -18.77 -13.24 -0.97
CA GLY A 147 -18.63 -12.07 -1.80
C GLY A 147 -17.71 -12.26 -2.99
N HIS A 148 -17.45 -11.18 -3.70
CA HIS A 148 -16.55 -11.17 -4.84
C HIS A 148 -15.45 -10.12 -4.66
N PHE A 149 -14.29 -10.34 -5.29
CA PHE A 149 -13.25 -9.33 -5.45
C PHE A 149 -12.65 -9.38 -6.84
N TYR A 150 -12.23 -8.21 -7.32
CA TYR A 150 -11.57 -8.06 -8.60
C TYR A 150 -10.06 -7.89 -8.41
N VAL A 151 -9.31 -8.50 -9.30
CA VAL A 151 -7.84 -8.42 -9.33
C VAL A 151 -7.42 -7.77 -10.63
N ASP A 152 -6.90 -6.55 -10.53
CA ASP A 152 -6.44 -5.73 -11.65
C ASP A 152 -4.96 -5.40 -11.45
N LEU A 153 -4.05 -6.29 -11.87
CA LEU A 153 -2.62 -6.23 -11.55
C LEU A 153 -1.76 -5.61 -12.66
N TYR A 154 -2.22 -5.63 -13.91
CA TYR A 154 -1.39 -5.22 -15.03
C TYR A 154 -1.43 -3.71 -15.27
N PRO A 155 -0.25 -3.08 -15.51
CA PRO A 155 -0.20 -1.68 -15.90
C PRO A 155 -0.77 -1.52 -17.33
N ARG A 156 -1.43 -0.39 -17.57
CA ARG A 156 -1.94 0.01 -18.88
C ARG A 156 -2.10 1.52 -18.96
N GLU A 157 -2.32 2.03 -20.16
CA GLU A 157 -2.59 3.45 -20.35
C GLU A 157 -3.81 3.92 -19.55
N GLY A 158 -3.71 5.07 -18.89
CA GLY A 158 -4.74 5.66 -18.04
C GLY A 158 -4.90 5.04 -16.65
N LYS A 159 -4.18 3.96 -16.32
CA LYS A 159 -4.19 3.35 -14.99
C LYS A 159 -3.15 3.97 -14.08
N TYR A 160 -3.53 4.22 -12.81
CA TYR A 160 -2.59 4.70 -11.80
C TYR A 160 -1.46 3.70 -11.53
N GLY A 161 -0.24 4.22 -11.36
CA GLY A 161 0.97 3.41 -11.18
C GLY A 161 1.23 2.88 -9.77
N HIS A 162 0.26 2.94 -8.85
CA HIS A 162 0.41 2.47 -7.47
C HIS A 162 -0.67 1.43 -7.12
N ALA A 163 -0.36 0.60 -6.13
CA ALA A 163 -1.32 -0.38 -5.63
C ALA A 163 -2.37 0.29 -4.73
N ALA A 164 -3.62 -0.09 -4.89
CA ALA A 164 -4.73 0.35 -4.05
C ALA A 164 -5.81 -0.74 -3.98
N ALA A 165 -6.54 -0.77 -2.86
CA ALA A 165 -7.75 -1.57 -2.70
C ALA A 165 -8.95 -0.64 -2.53
N PHE A 166 -10.03 -0.93 -3.23
CA PHE A 166 -11.27 -0.16 -3.19
C PHE A 166 -12.44 -1.08 -2.82
N THR A 167 -13.35 -0.55 -2.04
CA THR A 167 -14.67 -1.17 -1.83
C THR A 167 -15.54 -0.81 -3.03
N LEU A 168 -16.18 -1.78 -3.64
CA LEU A 168 -17.10 -1.62 -4.77
C LEU A 168 -18.54 -1.68 -4.27
#